data_b63f1184b2ba98bd75a5235b7aec421b
#
_entry.id   b63f1184b2ba98bd75a5235b7aec421b
#
_cell.length_a   1.000
_cell.length_b   1.000
_cell.length_c   1.000
_cell.angle_alpha   90.00
_cell.angle_beta   90.00
_cell.angle_gamma   90.00
#
_symmetry.space_group_name_H-M   'P 1'
#
loop_
_entity.id
_entity.type
_entity.pdbx_description
1 polymer ?
#
loop_
_entity_poly.entity_id
_entity_poly.type
_entity_poly.pdbx_seq_one_letter_code
_entity_poly.pdbx_strand_id
1 'polypeptide(L)'
;MAIIESNQLLTFKLGNETYGIQINKVREILTYPTVTPIPDASRWVKGVINLRGEVAPVIDLRVRFNINDDPIYTNRTIIIAVKTQDMRMIGLVVDEVSDMENVDLDRLYPAPDMGTSIAPEYLKGLFKKEEKMIVILDIDRILDKDEMQRLSRASEGATNVYSASA
;
A
#
# COMPACT_ATOMS: atom_id res chain seq x y z
N MET A 1 12.73 13.90 -12.48
CA MET A 1 12.87 14.22 -11.05
C MET A 1 11.62 13.77 -10.32
N ALA A 2 11.77 12.93 -9.32
CA ALA A 2 10.62 12.52 -8.53
C ALA A 2 10.14 13.71 -7.71
N ILE A 3 8.90 14.13 -7.92
CA ILE A 3 8.32 15.23 -7.19
C ILE A 3 7.62 14.66 -5.97
N ILE A 4 8.05 15.07 -4.78
CA ILE A 4 7.34 14.75 -3.56
C ILE A 4 6.39 15.92 -3.30
N GLU A 5 5.10 15.64 -3.47
CA GLU A 5 4.03 16.63 -3.31
C GLU A 5 3.87 17.07 -1.85
N SER A 6 4.26 16.20 -0.92
CA SER A 6 4.21 16.47 0.51
C SER A 6 5.55 16.13 1.13
N ASN A 7 6.03 16.98 2.03
CA ASN A 7 7.25 16.72 2.78
C ASN A 7 7.04 15.95 4.07
N GLN A 8 5.84 15.38 4.25
CA GLN A 8 5.55 14.50 5.39
C GLN A 8 5.27 13.08 4.91
N LEU A 9 5.83 12.12 5.61
CA LEU A 9 5.64 10.70 5.35
C LEU A 9 4.95 10.04 6.52
N LEU A 10 4.02 9.14 6.23
CA LEU A 10 3.57 8.15 7.19
C LEU A 10 4.51 6.97 7.07
N THR A 11 5.19 6.60 8.15
CA THR A 11 6.11 5.46 8.13
C THR A 11 5.44 4.24 8.74
N PHE A 12 5.82 3.09 8.20
CA PHE A 12 5.28 1.80 8.63
C PHE A 12 6.33 0.73 8.42
N LYS A 13 6.12 -0.43 9.02
CA LYS A 13 7.05 -1.54 8.91
C LYS A 13 6.50 -2.66 8.03
N LEU A 14 7.39 -3.21 7.22
CA LEU A 14 7.21 -4.48 6.53
C LEU A 14 8.43 -5.33 6.88
N GLY A 15 8.21 -6.36 7.69
CA GLY A 15 9.32 -7.12 8.24
C GLY A 15 10.18 -6.25 9.16
N ASN A 16 11.47 -6.22 8.89
CA ASN A 16 12.43 -5.42 9.68
C ASN A 16 12.74 -4.06 9.07
N GLU A 17 12.12 -3.74 7.92
CA GLU A 17 12.42 -2.53 7.19
C GLU A 17 11.36 -1.45 7.40
N THR A 18 11.79 -0.19 7.37
CA THR A 18 10.89 0.94 7.47
C THR A 18 10.61 1.53 6.09
N TYR A 19 9.33 1.69 5.81
CA TYR A 19 8.83 2.26 4.55
C TYR A 19 8.05 3.52 4.85
N GLY A 20 7.86 4.35 3.85
CA GLY A 20 7.06 5.55 4.00
C GLY A 20 6.23 5.82 2.75
N ILE A 21 5.09 6.43 2.97
CA ILE A 21 4.24 6.95 1.90
C ILE A 21 3.90 8.40 2.21
N GLN A 22 3.68 9.19 1.17
CA GLN A 22 3.34 10.59 1.35
C GLN A 22 2.00 10.72 2.08
N ILE A 23 1.95 11.57 3.10
CA ILE A 23 0.77 11.69 3.96
C ILE A 23 -0.45 12.17 3.18
N ASN A 24 -0.26 12.96 2.13
CA ASN A 24 -1.37 13.45 1.31
C ASN A 24 -2.08 12.34 0.53
N LYS A 25 -1.47 11.16 0.44
CA LYS A 25 -2.10 9.99 -0.20
C LYS A 25 -2.92 9.16 0.80
N VAL A 26 -2.67 9.32 2.08
CA VAL A 26 -3.36 8.52 3.11
C VAL A 26 -4.75 9.09 3.37
N ARG A 27 -5.75 8.20 3.38
CA ARG A 27 -7.12 8.58 3.67
C ARG A 27 -7.58 8.09 5.03
N GLU A 28 -7.15 6.90 5.41
CA GLU A 28 -7.58 6.30 6.66
C GLU A 28 -6.62 5.19 7.08
N ILE A 29 -6.48 4.99 8.39
CA ILE A 29 -5.74 3.87 8.95
C ILE A 29 -6.73 3.08 9.78
N LEU A 30 -6.83 1.77 9.53
CA LEU A 30 -7.78 0.93 10.24
C LEU A 30 -7.15 -0.41 10.58
N THR A 31 -7.69 -1.05 11.62
CA THR A 31 -7.33 -2.43 11.93
C THR A 31 -7.93 -3.33 10.87
N TYR A 32 -7.31 -4.49 10.65
CA TYR A 32 -7.72 -5.41 9.58
C TYR A 32 -9.18 -5.83 9.78
N PRO A 33 -10.11 -5.40 8.90
CA PRO A 33 -11.52 -5.75 9.03
C PRO A 33 -11.81 -7.08 8.35
N THR A 34 -13.09 -7.45 8.30
CA THR A 34 -13.50 -8.56 7.46
C THR A 34 -13.31 -8.19 6.00
N VAL A 35 -12.48 -8.95 5.31
CA VAL A 35 -12.16 -8.74 3.90
C VAL A 35 -12.90 -9.79 3.08
N THR A 36 -13.60 -9.34 2.03
CA THR A 36 -14.31 -10.24 1.12
C THR A 36 -13.34 -10.74 0.05
N PRO A 37 -13.07 -12.05 -0.02
CA PRO A 37 -12.13 -12.58 -1.02
C PRO A 37 -12.61 -12.35 -2.44
N ILE A 38 -11.66 -12.20 -3.36
CA ILE A 38 -11.91 -12.14 -4.80
C ILE A 38 -11.41 -13.45 -5.40
N PRO A 39 -12.27 -14.22 -6.09
CA PRO A 39 -11.84 -15.45 -6.78
C PRO A 39 -10.78 -15.16 -7.84
N ASP A 40 -9.83 -16.06 -7.98
CA ASP A 40 -8.77 -16.03 -9.00
C ASP A 40 -7.88 -14.78 -8.98
N ALA A 41 -7.86 -14.08 -7.85
CA ALA A 41 -6.96 -12.95 -7.67
C ALA A 41 -5.53 -13.42 -7.42
N SER A 42 -4.56 -12.56 -7.68
CA SER A 42 -3.17 -12.81 -7.31
C SER A 42 -3.08 -13.03 -5.79
N ARG A 43 -2.11 -13.82 -5.35
CA ARG A 43 -2.04 -14.19 -3.92
C ARG A 43 -1.77 -13.00 -2.99
N TRP A 44 -1.26 -11.88 -3.51
CA TRP A 44 -1.06 -10.65 -2.73
C TRP A 44 -2.32 -9.78 -2.63
N VAL A 45 -3.38 -10.11 -3.39
CA VAL A 45 -4.68 -9.46 -3.27
C VAL A 45 -5.52 -10.29 -2.29
N LYS A 46 -5.87 -9.67 -1.16
CA LYS A 46 -6.64 -10.37 -0.12
C LYS A 46 -8.14 -10.32 -0.35
N GLY A 47 -8.61 -9.36 -1.12
CA GLY A 47 -10.01 -9.20 -1.42
C GLY A 47 -10.38 -7.73 -1.51
N VAL A 48 -11.60 -7.41 -1.12
CA VAL A 48 -12.10 -6.04 -1.12
C VAL A 48 -12.73 -5.70 0.21
N ILE A 49 -12.72 -4.42 0.55
CA ILE A 49 -13.44 -3.87 1.70
C ILE A 49 -14.29 -2.69 1.23
N ASN A 50 -15.32 -2.39 1.99
CA ASN A 50 -16.14 -1.21 1.76
C ASN A 50 -15.64 -0.11 2.70
N LEU A 51 -15.14 0.98 2.12
CA LEU A 51 -14.71 2.15 2.86
C LEU A 51 -15.63 3.31 2.50
N ARG A 52 -16.55 3.61 3.42
CA ARG A 52 -17.47 4.74 3.26
C ARG A 52 -18.21 4.74 1.93
N GLY A 53 -18.71 3.57 1.51
CA GLY A 53 -19.44 3.41 0.27
C GLY A 53 -18.59 3.18 -0.96
N GLU A 54 -17.26 3.18 -0.83
CA GLU A 54 -16.34 2.91 -1.91
C GLU A 54 -15.70 1.54 -1.70
N VAL A 55 -15.72 0.71 -2.75
CA VAL A 55 -15.13 -0.62 -2.70
C VAL A 55 -13.64 -0.50 -3.03
N ALA A 56 -12.80 -0.93 -2.10
CA ALA A 56 -11.36 -0.83 -2.22
C ALA A 56 -10.72 -2.22 -2.22
N PRO A 57 -9.85 -2.53 -3.20
CA PRO A 57 -9.07 -3.77 -3.13
C PRO A 57 -8.07 -3.68 -1.99
N VAL A 58 -7.82 -4.83 -1.36
CA VAL A 58 -6.89 -4.95 -0.24
C VAL A 58 -5.67 -5.72 -0.72
N ILE A 59 -4.52 -5.09 -0.64
CA ILE A 59 -3.26 -5.63 -1.12
C ILE A 59 -2.33 -5.80 0.07
N ASP A 60 -1.82 -7.02 0.25
CA ASP A 60 -0.82 -7.27 1.29
C ASP A 60 0.57 -6.97 0.74
N LEU A 61 1.16 -5.89 1.21
CA LEU A 61 2.49 -5.49 0.76
C LEU A 61 3.57 -6.49 1.15
N ARG A 62 3.39 -7.22 2.24
CA ARG A 62 4.35 -8.24 2.66
C ARG A 62 4.44 -9.36 1.63
N VAL A 63 3.31 -9.72 1.05
CA VAL A 63 3.25 -10.74 -0.01
C VAL A 63 3.70 -10.13 -1.35
N ARG A 64 3.22 -8.94 -1.67
CA ARG A 64 3.52 -8.26 -2.94
C ARG A 64 5.01 -8.05 -3.13
N PHE A 65 5.74 -7.73 -2.06
CA PHE A 65 7.17 -7.44 -2.11
C PHE A 65 8.03 -8.64 -1.71
N ASN A 66 7.44 -9.83 -1.57
CA ASN A 66 8.15 -11.07 -1.22
C ASN A 66 8.89 -10.99 0.11
N ILE A 67 8.34 -10.24 1.05
CA ILE A 67 8.92 -10.11 2.39
C ILE A 67 8.47 -11.27 3.27
N ASN A 68 7.20 -11.65 3.14
CA ASN A 68 6.62 -12.76 3.87
C ASN A 68 5.56 -13.42 2.99
N ASP A 69 5.75 -14.68 2.64
CA ASP A 69 4.83 -15.41 1.74
C ASP A 69 3.52 -15.83 2.42
N ASP A 70 3.53 -15.94 3.74
CA ASP A 70 2.37 -16.41 4.50
C ASP A 70 2.24 -15.60 5.79
N PRO A 71 1.91 -14.30 5.67
CA PRO A 71 1.80 -13.45 6.84
C PRO A 71 0.60 -13.83 7.70
N ILE A 72 0.76 -13.68 9.00
CA ILE A 72 -0.30 -13.94 9.96
C ILE A 72 -1.13 -12.67 10.14
N TYR A 73 -2.44 -12.81 10.03
CA TYR A 73 -3.37 -11.72 10.25
C TYR A 73 -3.91 -11.80 11.67
N THR A 74 -3.77 -10.71 12.40
CA THR A 74 -4.22 -10.60 13.78
C THR A 74 -5.06 -9.34 13.94
N ASN A 75 -5.59 -9.12 15.15
CA ASN A 75 -6.27 -7.87 15.45
C ASN A 75 -5.34 -6.64 15.47
N ARG A 76 -4.03 -6.85 15.34
CA ARG A 76 -3.03 -5.78 15.24
C ARG A 76 -2.62 -5.49 13.80
N THR A 77 -3.01 -6.34 12.86
CA THR A 77 -2.74 -6.10 11.45
C THR A 77 -3.47 -4.84 11.01
N ILE A 78 -2.77 -4.00 10.24
CA ILE A 78 -3.26 -2.68 9.90
C ILE A 78 -3.41 -2.55 8.39
N ILE A 79 -4.48 -1.88 7.99
CA ILE A 79 -4.67 -1.44 6.60
C ILE A 79 -4.49 0.07 6.57
N ILE A 80 -3.65 0.53 5.65
CA ILE A 80 -3.53 1.95 5.31
C ILE A 80 -4.33 2.15 4.03
N ALA A 81 -5.44 2.88 4.14
CA ALA A 81 -6.23 3.21 2.96
C ALA A 81 -5.63 4.44 2.29
N VAL A 82 -5.28 4.28 1.02
CA VAL A 82 -4.65 5.34 0.25
C VAL A 82 -5.47 5.62 -1.01
N LYS A 83 -5.33 6.83 -1.53
CA LYS A 83 -5.96 7.21 -2.78
C LYS A 83 -4.89 7.46 -3.82
N THR A 84 -5.00 6.77 -4.96
CA THR A 84 -4.06 6.92 -6.06
C THR A 84 -4.30 8.22 -6.82
N GLN A 85 -3.37 8.56 -7.71
CA GLN A 85 -3.51 9.74 -8.57
C GLN A 85 -4.78 9.66 -9.43
N ASP A 86 -5.19 8.45 -9.82
CA ASP A 86 -6.42 8.20 -10.58
C ASP A 86 -7.67 8.25 -9.69
N MET A 87 -7.55 8.69 -8.45
CA MET A 87 -8.67 8.78 -7.50
C MET A 87 -9.25 7.42 -7.13
N ARG A 88 -8.47 6.37 -7.16
CA ARG A 88 -8.89 5.02 -6.75
C ARG A 88 -8.42 4.72 -5.34
N MET A 89 -9.32 4.13 -4.56
CA MET A 89 -9.01 3.74 -3.19
C MET A 89 -8.38 2.35 -3.17
N ILE A 90 -7.29 2.19 -2.42
CA ILE A 90 -6.59 0.92 -2.23
C ILE A 90 -6.28 0.77 -0.74
N GLY A 91 -6.48 -0.42 -0.21
CA GLY A 91 -6.05 -0.74 1.15
C GLY A 91 -4.74 -1.49 1.13
N LEU A 92 -3.75 -1.00 1.84
CA LEU A 92 -2.41 -1.60 1.92
C LEU A 92 -2.23 -2.24 3.29
N VAL A 93 -2.02 -3.55 3.31
CA VAL A 93 -1.79 -4.29 4.56
C VAL A 93 -0.31 -4.19 4.93
N VAL A 94 -0.05 -3.76 6.14
CA VAL A 94 1.31 -3.59 6.68
C VAL A 94 1.40 -4.24 8.06
N ASP A 95 2.63 -4.43 8.55
CA ASP A 95 2.84 -5.04 9.86
C ASP A 95 2.45 -4.09 10.99
N GLU A 96 2.93 -2.84 10.91
CA GLU A 96 2.57 -1.83 11.89
C GLU A 96 2.84 -0.43 11.34
N VAL A 97 2.08 0.54 11.82
CA VAL A 97 2.33 1.95 11.54
C VAL A 97 3.28 2.48 12.64
N SER A 98 4.31 3.17 12.22
CA SER A 98 5.33 3.65 13.13
C SER A 98 5.13 5.11 13.55
N ASP A 99 5.26 6.05 12.60
CA ASP A 99 5.28 7.46 12.95
C ASP A 99 5.02 8.32 11.72
N MET A 100 4.94 9.62 11.93
CA MET A 100 4.98 10.62 10.86
C MET A 100 6.36 11.26 10.86
N GLU A 101 6.98 11.31 9.67
CA GLU A 101 8.32 11.87 9.52
C GLU A 101 8.31 13.02 8.55
N ASN A 102 9.03 14.08 8.89
CA ASN A 102 9.29 15.17 7.97
C ASN A 102 10.45 14.78 7.07
N VAL A 103 10.26 14.95 5.76
CA VAL A 103 11.27 14.64 4.77
C VAL A 103 12.12 15.88 4.50
N ASP A 104 13.43 15.73 4.59
CA ASP A 104 14.35 16.75 4.14
C ASP A 104 14.68 16.43 2.67
N LEU A 105 14.21 17.28 1.77
CA LEU A 105 14.38 17.07 0.33
C LEU A 105 15.86 17.01 -0.08
N ASP A 106 16.74 17.65 0.69
CA ASP A 106 18.19 17.62 0.42
C ASP A 106 18.82 16.28 0.81
N ARG A 107 18.10 15.44 1.53
CA ARG A 107 18.57 14.13 1.99
C ARG A 107 17.92 12.96 1.28
N LEU A 108 17.23 13.23 0.18
CA LEU A 108 16.65 12.17 -0.63
C LEU A 108 17.69 11.58 -1.56
N TYR A 109 17.76 10.26 -1.59
CA TYR A 109 18.59 9.53 -2.52
C TYR A 109 17.68 8.93 -3.59
N PRO A 110 18.13 8.87 -4.86
CA PRO A 110 17.34 8.18 -5.88
C PRO A 110 17.19 6.71 -5.51
N ALA A 111 16.16 6.07 -6.02
CA ALA A 111 15.92 4.66 -5.76
C ALA A 111 16.97 3.81 -6.50
N PRO A 112 18.05 3.40 -5.85
CA PRO A 112 19.02 2.55 -6.49
C PRO A 112 18.60 1.09 -6.39
N ASP A 113 19.25 0.25 -7.18
CA ASP A 113 19.16 -1.18 -6.98
C ASP A 113 19.96 -1.52 -5.72
N MET A 114 19.27 -1.62 -4.61
CA MET A 114 19.90 -1.83 -3.29
C MET A 114 19.95 -3.30 -2.89
N GLY A 115 19.75 -4.21 -3.85
CA GLY A 115 19.68 -5.62 -3.50
C GLY A 115 18.45 -5.97 -2.67
N THR A 116 17.47 -5.07 -2.61
CA THR A 116 16.20 -5.38 -1.96
C THR A 116 15.36 -6.25 -2.88
N SER A 117 14.45 -7.01 -2.32
CA SER A 117 13.49 -7.80 -3.10
C SER A 117 12.45 -6.95 -3.81
N ILE A 118 12.44 -5.64 -3.56
CA ILE A 118 11.45 -4.72 -4.12
C ILE A 118 11.99 -4.14 -5.41
N ALA A 119 11.20 -4.24 -6.50
CA ALA A 119 11.58 -3.67 -7.77
C ALA A 119 11.72 -2.15 -7.67
N PRO A 120 12.77 -1.55 -8.26
CA PRO A 120 13.01 -0.10 -8.15
C PRO A 120 11.84 0.76 -8.63
N GLU A 121 11.02 0.24 -9.53
CA GLU A 121 9.85 0.95 -10.06
C GLU A 121 8.80 1.27 -9.00
N TYR A 122 8.80 0.55 -7.87
CA TYR A 122 7.87 0.82 -6.77
C TYR A 122 8.38 1.88 -5.81
N LEU A 123 9.58 2.38 -6.02
CA LEU A 123 10.25 3.28 -5.10
C LEU A 123 10.29 4.70 -5.67
N LYS A 124 9.91 5.69 -4.85
CA LYS A 124 10.13 7.10 -5.18
C LYS A 124 11.53 7.54 -4.80
N GLY A 125 12.10 6.97 -3.77
CA GLY A 125 13.42 7.32 -3.29
C GLY A 125 13.68 6.75 -1.91
N LEU A 126 14.81 7.16 -1.36
CA LEU A 126 15.24 6.76 -0.04
C LEU A 126 15.47 8.01 0.80
N PHE A 127 15.07 7.97 2.05
CA PHE A 127 15.30 9.05 2.99
C PHE A 127 16.10 8.49 4.16
N LYS A 128 17.24 9.12 4.44
CA LYS A 128 18.09 8.72 5.55
C LYS A 128 17.90 9.70 6.70
N LYS A 129 17.48 9.18 7.85
CA LYS A 129 17.37 9.96 9.08
C LYS A 129 18.19 9.25 10.15
N GLU A 130 19.28 9.89 10.59
CA GLU A 130 20.26 9.32 11.50
C GLU A 130 20.83 8.03 10.90
N GLU A 131 20.70 6.89 11.56
CA GLU A 131 21.15 5.61 11.04
C GLU A 131 20.02 4.83 10.35
N LYS A 132 18.83 5.43 10.29
CA LYS A 132 17.64 4.78 9.80
C LYS A 132 17.41 5.12 8.33
N MET A 133 17.17 4.10 7.52
CA MET A 133 16.83 4.28 6.11
C MET A 133 15.34 4.06 5.92
N ILE A 134 14.66 5.04 5.34
CA ILE A 134 13.23 4.93 5.03
C ILE A 134 13.08 4.82 3.54
N VAL A 135 12.41 3.75 3.10
CA VAL A 135 12.14 3.50 1.68
C VAL A 135 10.80 4.14 1.34
N ILE A 136 10.81 5.13 0.45
CA ILE A 136 9.61 5.85 0.06
C ILE A 136 8.96 5.14 -1.12
N LEU A 137 7.74 4.67 -0.91
CA LEU A 137 6.99 3.94 -1.91
C LEU A 137 6.18 4.87 -2.81
N ASP A 138 6.11 4.51 -4.08
CA ASP A 138 5.22 5.14 -5.03
C ASP A 138 3.95 4.31 -5.12
N ILE A 139 2.91 4.73 -4.41
CA ILE A 139 1.66 3.95 -4.36
C ILE A 139 0.97 3.86 -5.71
N ASP A 140 1.23 4.82 -6.60
CA ASP A 140 0.63 4.81 -7.93
C ASP A 140 1.24 3.74 -8.83
N ARG A 141 2.39 3.19 -8.45
CA ARG A 141 3.08 2.15 -9.22
C ARG A 141 3.05 0.77 -8.56
N ILE A 142 2.43 0.64 -7.41
CA ILE A 142 2.29 -0.66 -6.74
C ILE A 142 1.51 -1.64 -7.61
N LEU A 143 0.52 -1.13 -8.34
CA LEU A 143 -0.24 -1.88 -9.33
C LEU A 143 -0.03 -1.27 -10.70
N ASP A 144 0.17 -2.11 -11.73
CA ASP A 144 0.17 -1.62 -13.10
C ASP A 144 -1.27 -1.42 -13.59
N LYS A 145 -1.42 -0.86 -14.81
CA LYS A 145 -2.74 -0.56 -15.37
C LYS A 145 -3.59 -1.81 -15.55
N ASP A 146 -2.98 -2.91 -16.00
CA ASP A 146 -3.71 -4.15 -16.22
C ASP A 146 -4.18 -4.76 -14.90
N GLU A 147 -3.32 -4.72 -13.88
CA GLU A 147 -3.68 -5.18 -12.54
C GLU A 147 -4.84 -4.34 -11.96
N MET A 148 -4.76 -3.02 -12.11
CA MET A 148 -5.83 -2.13 -11.65
C MET A 148 -7.14 -2.38 -12.38
N GLN A 149 -7.11 -2.60 -13.69
CA GLN A 149 -8.32 -2.89 -14.44
C GLN A 149 -8.96 -4.20 -14.01
N ARG A 150 -8.15 -5.24 -13.83
CA ARG A 150 -8.66 -6.53 -13.35
C ARG A 150 -9.30 -6.42 -11.97
N LEU A 151 -8.67 -5.69 -11.07
CA LEU A 151 -9.21 -5.48 -9.73
C LEU A 151 -10.47 -4.64 -9.75
N SER A 152 -10.55 -3.62 -10.60
CA SER A 152 -11.76 -2.82 -10.74
C SER A 152 -12.94 -3.66 -11.22
N ARG A 153 -12.74 -4.52 -12.21
CA ARG A 153 -13.77 -5.42 -12.70
C ARG A 153 -14.23 -6.41 -11.65
N ALA A 154 -13.28 -6.99 -10.91
CA ALA A 154 -13.58 -7.92 -9.84
C ALA A 154 -14.33 -7.23 -8.70
N SER A 155 -13.95 -5.99 -8.37
CA SER A 155 -14.63 -5.19 -7.35
C SER A 155 -16.06 -4.85 -7.77
N GLU A 156 -16.27 -4.50 -9.03
CA GLU A 156 -17.61 -4.25 -9.57
C GLU A 156 -18.47 -5.49 -9.49
N GLY A 157 -17.91 -6.65 -9.88
CA GLY A 157 -18.60 -7.92 -9.74
C GLY A 157 -18.99 -8.24 -8.30
N ALA A 158 -18.09 -8.03 -7.36
CA ALA A 158 -18.36 -8.25 -5.95
C ALA A 158 -19.44 -7.29 -5.44
N THR A 159 -19.38 -6.02 -5.86
CA THR A 159 -20.40 -5.03 -5.49
C THR A 159 -21.77 -5.43 -6.04
N ASN A 160 -21.84 -5.89 -7.28
CA ASN A 160 -23.09 -6.30 -7.89
C ASN A 160 -23.70 -7.51 -7.16
N VAL A 161 -22.86 -8.48 -6.74
CA VAL A 161 -23.33 -9.62 -5.97
C VAL A 161 -23.94 -9.16 -4.64
N TYR A 162 -23.31 -8.26 -3.94
CA TYR A 162 -23.85 -7.72 -2.69
C TYR A 162 -25.13 -6.92 -2.92
N SER A 163 -25.22 -6.14 -3.99
CA SER A 163 -26.42 -5.39 -4.31
C SER A 163 -27.58 -6.31 -4.63
N ALA A 164 -27.33 -7.42 -5.31
CA ALA A 164 -28.37 -8.39 -5.66
C ALA A 164 -28.90 -9.15 -4.45
N SER A 165 -28.13 -9.28 -3.38
CA SER A 165 -28.53 -10.01 -2.18
C SER A 165 -29.20 -9.13 -1.12
N ALA A 166 -29.39 -7.85 -1.39
CA ALA A 166 -29.97 -6.90 -0.45
C ALA A 166 -31.52 -6.91 -0.51
#